data_8abbe802d1989b905422431e8515d50d
#
_entry.id   8abbe802d1989b905422431e8515d50d
#
_cell.length_a   1.000
_cell.length_b   1.000
_cell.length_c   1.000
_cell.angle_alpha   90.00
_cell.angle_beta   90.00
_cell.angle_gamma   90.00
#
_symmetry.space_group_name_H-M   'P 1'
#
loop_
_entity.id
_entity.type
_entity.pdbx_description
1 polymer ?
#
loop_
_entity_poly.entity_id
_entity_poly.type
_entity_poly.pdbx_seq_one_letter_code
_entity_poly.pdbx_strand_id
1 'polypeptide(L)'
;MQTITADVFQNLKKFIAENLIQPSSRQERQDGRYCQFQNRQAGPDTGADHLRRQEIQDSQQSGSDGLQYKGDGKEPDHTGGRSMDSLIGEVGASFREVLFDHIQASGMTNTEVYKRANIDRKLFSKIRTNPAYHPGKSTVLALAVALKLDLADTADLLARAEYALSPGSVGDLIVRYFIEHGIYDLQVINTALNEYDQPILG
;
A
#
# COMPACT_ATOMS: atom_id res chain seq x y z
N MET A 1 21.16 21.89 11.93
CA MET A 1 20.05 21.20 12.61
C MET A 1 18.92 22.20 12.74
N GLN A 2 17.85 22.05 11.99
CA GLN A 2 16.64 22.85 12.18
C GLN A 2 15.94 22.32 13.45
N THR A 3 15.99 23.11 14.51
CA THR A 3 15.23 22.81 15.73
C THR A 3 13.75 23.00 15.39
N ILE A 4 12.93 21.97 15.63
CA ILE A 4 11.48 22.13 15.50
C ILE A 4 11.07 23.21 16.50
N THR A 5 10.56 24.32 16.00
CA THR A 5 10.03 25.39 16.87
C THR A 5 8.71 24.93 17.47
N ALA A 6 8.39 25.40 18.67
CA ALA A 6 7.11 25.08 19.34
C ALA A 6 5.91 25.39 18.43
N ASP A 7 6.03 26.39 17.58
CA ASP A 7 5.01 26.77 16.59
C ASP A 7 4.71 25.68 15.57
N VAL A 8 5.72 24.96 15.10
CA VAL A 8 5.53 23.84 14.13
C VAL A 8 4.73 22.71 14.79
N PHE A 9 5.00 22.39 16.05
CA PHE A 9 4.24 21.38 16.78
C PHE A 9 2.80 21.80 17.06
N GLN A 10 2.56 23.05 17.38
CA GLN A 10 1.20 23.56 17.58
C GLN A 10 0.39 23.52 16.30
N ASN A 11 0.99 23.93 15.17
CA ASN A 11 0.37 23.89 13.85
C ASN A 11 0.11 22.43 13.42
N LEU A 12 1.06 21.52 13.68
CA LEU A 12 0.90 20.09 13.40
C LEU A 12 -0.26 19.48 14.20
N LYS A 13 -0.38 19.80 15.50
CA LYS A 13 -1.52 19.34 16.32
C LYS A 13 -2.85 19.79 15.75
N LYS A 14 -2.95 21.06 15.35
CA LYS A 14 -4.15 21.62 14.75
C LYS A 14 -4.45 20.91 13.43
N PHE A 15 -3.45 20.75 12.57
CA PHE A 15 -3.60 20.05 11.28
C PHE A 15 -4.10 18.60 11.45
N ILE A 16 -3.54 17.84 12.41
CA ILE A 16 -3.99 16.48 12.69
C ILE A 16 -5.45 16.48 13.16
N ALA A 17 -5.81 17.38 14.07
CA ALA A 17 -7.18 17.47 14.59
C ALA A 17 -8.22 17.80 13.49
N GLU A 18 -7.83 18.62 12.51
CA GLU A 18 -8.70 19.03 11.39
C GLU A 18 -8.80 17.99 10.28
N ASN A 19 -7.75 17.19 10.06
CA ASN A 19 -7.65 16.28 8.92
C ASN A 19 -7.81 14.79 9.30
N LEU A 20 -7.74 14.43 10.59
CA LEU A 20 -7.90 13.06 11.02
C LEU A 20 -9.36 12.63 10.85
N ILE A 21 -9.59 11.79 9.85
CA ILE A 21 -10.90 11.13 9.71
C ILE A 21 -11.00 10.08 10.81
N GLN A 22 -11.74 10.40 11.87
CA GLN A 22 -12.13 9.42 12.88
C GLN A 22 -12.87 8.28 12.15
N PRO A 23 -12.53 7.00 12.39
CA PRO A 23 -13.40 5.93 11.96
C PRO A 23 -14.76 6.23 12.60
N SER A 24 -15.74 6.60 11.77
CA SER A 24 -17.09 6.86 12.24
C SER A 24 -17.46 5.72 13.17
N SER A 25 -17.76 6.05 14.44
CA SER A 25 -18.29 5.10 15.40
C SER A 25 -19.35 4.30 14.66
N ARG A 26 -19.08 3.02 14.44
CA ARG A 26 -20.06 2.11 13.86
C ARG A 26 -21.31 2.28 14.71
N GLN A 27 -22.25 3.03 14.19
CA GLN A 27 -23.60 3.00 14.70
C GLN A 27 -24.00 1.53 14.59
N GLU A 28 -24.08 0.86 15.73
CA GLU A 28 -24.50 -0.52 15.84
C GLU A 28 -25.82 -0.67 15.09
N ARG A 29 -25.73 -1.11 13.84
CA ARG A 29 -26.91 -1.66 13.18
C ARG A 29 -27.18 -2.97 13.89
N GLN A 30 -28.19 -2.97 14.74
CA GLN A 30 -28.79 -4.15 15.33
C GLN A 30 -29.48 -4.98 14.23
N ASP A 31 -28.72 -5.49 13.30
CA ASP A 31 -29.16 -6.52 12.37
C ASP A 31 -28.18 -7.68 12.54
N GLY A 32 -28.61 -8.65 13.37
CA GLY A 32 -27.86 -9.81 13.80
C GLY A 32 -27.53 -10.78 12.66
N ARG A 33 -26.52 -10.43 11.84
CA ARG A 33 -25.82 -11.37 10.97
C ARG A 33 -24.33 -11.09 11.03
N TYR A 34 -23.72 -11.52 12.11
CA TYR A 34 -22.27 -11.64 12.21
C TYR A 34 -21.81 -12.86 11.40
N CYS A 35 -21.10 -12.63 10.31
CA CYS A 35 -20.15 -13.62 9.82
C CYS A 35 -18.98 -13.65 10.80
N GLN A 36 -18.93 -14.66 11.66
CA GLN A 36 -17.79 -14.98 12.53
C GLN A 36 -16.61 -15.45 11.66
N PHE A 37 -15.71 -14.55 11.31
CA PHE A 37 -14.34 -14.95 10.98
C PHE A 37 -13.58 -15.15 12.29
N GLN A 38 -13.65 -16.36 12.82
CA GLN A 38 -12.80 -16.75 13.95
C GLN A 38 -11.36 -16.86 13.48
N ASN A 39 -10.55 -16.03 14.09
CA ASN A 39 -9.10 -16.08 14.12
C ASN A 39 -8.66 -17.47 14.63
N ARG A 40 -8.24 -18.35 13.75
CA ARG A 40 -7.61 -19.62 14.14
C ARG A 40 -6.15 -19.34 14.47
N GLN A 41 -5.89 -19.17 15.75
CA GLN A 41 -4.55 -19.32 16.31
C GLN A 41 -4.04 -20.74 16.01
N ALA A 42 -2.85 -20.83 15.45
CA ALA A 42 -2.14 -22.08 15.25
C ALA A 42 -1.81 -22.71 16.61
N GLY A 43 -2.37 -23.86 16.90
CA GLY A 43 -1.95 -24.77 17.97
C GLY A 43 -1.15 -25.95 17.37
N PRO A 44 -0.30 -26.63 18.17
CA PRO A 44 0.77 -27.46 17.69
C PRO A 44 0.31 -28.81 17.11
N ASP A 45 1.07 -29.20 16.10
CA ASP A 45 1.17 -30.41 15.35
C ASP A 45 0.99 -31.70 16.21
N THR A 46 -0.06 -32.50 15.91
CA THR A 46 -0.08 -33.91 16.26
C THR A 46 -0.66 -34.71 15.09
N GLY A 47 0.16 -35.54 14.54
CA GLY A 47 -0.02 -36.36 13.37
C GLY A 47 -1.30 -37.22 13.33
N ALA A 48 -2.04 -37.06 12.24
CA ALA A 48 -3.00 -38.05 11.73
C ALA A 48 -3.28 -37.75 10.24
N ASP A 49 -2.26 -37.89 9.41
CA ASP A 49 -2.35 -37.70 7.96
C ASP A 49 -2.13 -39.06 7.24
N HIS A 50 -3.07 -39.98 7.38
CA HIS A 50 -3.01 -41.24 6.61
C HIS A 50 -4.34 -41.87 6.23
N LEU A 51 -5.50 -41.23 6.35
CA LEU A 51 -6.77 -41.93 6.00
C LEU A 51 -7.78 -41.03 5.20
N ARG A 52 -7.32 -40.18 4.30
CA ARG A 52 -8.26 -39.43 3.45
C ARG A 52 -7.83 -39.30 1.99
N ARG A 53 -7.31 -40.41 1.43
CA ARG A 53 -6.92 -40.47 0.00
C ARG A 53 -7.58 -41.59 -0.78
N GLN A 54 -8.78 -42.02 -0.40
CA GLN A 54 -9.44 -43.18 -1.03
C GLN A 54 -10.93 -43.02 -1.33
N GLU A 55 -11.47 -41.82 -1.47
CA GLU A 55 -12.89 -41.65 -1.85
C GLU A 55 -13.16 -40.58 -2.90
N ILE A 56 -12.31 -40.44 -3.92
CA ILE A 56 -12.64 -39.64 -5.14
C ILE A 56 -12.19 -40.42 -6.37
N GLN A 57 -12.75 -41.62 -6.54
CA GLN A 57 -12.63 -42.36 -7.80
C GLN A 57 -13.83 -43.30 -8.03
N ASP A 58 -15.08 -42.78 -7.96
CA ASP A 58 -16.23 -43.51 -8.52
C ASP A 58 -17.40 -42.51 -8.62
N SER A 59 -17.46 -41.70 -9.64
CA SER A 59 -18.68 -41.04 -10.12
C SER A 59 -18.43 -40.42 -11.53
N GLN A 60 -18.03 -41.26 -12.47
CA GLN A 60 -18.20 -40.93 -13.89
C GLN A 60 -18.95 -42.12 -14.51
N GLN A 61 -20.25 -42.02 -14.62
CA GLN A 61 -21.04 -42.60 -15.73
C GLN A 61 -22.53 -42.31 -15.56
N SER A 62 -23.09 -41.87 -16.63
CA SER A 62 -24.49 -41.91 -17.06
C SER A 62 -25.32 -40.65 -16.87
N GLY A 63 -25.82 -40.17 -18.05
CA GLY A 63 -26.99 -39.33 -18.16
C GLY A 63 -26.93 -38.28 -19.27
N SER A 64 -26.85 -38.73 -20.53
CA SER A 64 -27.24 -37.89 -21.68
C SER A 64 -28.75 -37.77 -21.72
N ASP A 65 -29.30 -36.58 -21.45
CA ASP A 65 -30.64 -36.24 -21.94
C ASP A 65 -30.64 -34.79 -22.42
N GLY A 66 -30.86 -34.63 -23.71
CA GLY A 66 -30.93 -33.37 -24.42
C GLY A 66 -32.15 -32.56 -24.04
N LEU A 67 -31.97 -31.36 -23.62
CA LEU A 67 -32.97 -30.31 -23.63
C LEU A 67 -32.47 -29.21 -24.60
N GLN A 68 -33.07 -29.27 -25.78
CA GLN A 68 -32.90 -28.30 -26.86
C GLN A 68 -33.70 -27.04 -26.48
N TYR A 69 -32.99 -26.01 -25.95
CA TYR A 69 -33.55 -24.68 -25.75
C TYR A 69 -33.47 -23.90 -27.07
N LYS A 70 -34.61 -23.78 -27.79
CA LYS A 70 -34.76 -22.74 -28.80
C LYS A 70 -35.14 -21.45 -28.09
N GLY A 71 -34.17 -20.58 -27.89
CA GLY A 71 -34.41 -19.23 -27.46
C GLY A 71 -33.92 -18.27 -28.54
N ASP A 72 -34.89 -17.49 -29.05
CA ASP A 72 -34.61 -16.37 -29.95
C ASP A 72 -33.75 -15.35 -29.17
N GLY A 73 -32.46 -15.46 -29.37
CA GLY A 73 -31.49 -14.63 -28.65
C GLY A 73 -31.27 -13.33 -29.42
N LYS A 74 -31.75 -12.26 -28.86
CA LYS A 74 -31.10 -10.96 -29.03
C LYS A 74 -30.09 -10.86 -27.90
N GLU A 75 -28.82 -11.14 -28.20
CA GLU A 75 -27.72 -10.86 -27.27
C GLU A 75 -27.67 -9.35 -27.03
N PRO A 76 -27.64 -8.88 -25.79
CA PRO A 76 -27.34 -7.48 -25.54
C PRO A 76 -25.89 -7.23 -25.96
N ASP A 77 -25.71 -6.28 -26.86
CA ASP A 77 -24.44 -5.73 -27.32
C ASP A 77 -23.66 -5.19 -26.12
N HIS A 78 -22.73 -6.00 -25.60
CA HIS A 78 -21.74 -5.59 -24.61
C HIS A 78 -20.47 -5.04 -25.28
N THR A 79 -20.63 -4.29 -26.36
CA THR A 79 -19.56 -3.53 -27.00
C THR A 79 -19.22 -2.29 -26.14
N GLY A 80 -18.41 -2.47 -25.16
CA GLY A 80 -17.90 -1.38 -24.29
C GLY A 80 -16.88 -1.83 -23.27
N GLY A 81 -16.69 -3.13 -23.08
CA GLY A 81 -15.68 -3.66 -22.19
C GLY A 81 -14.29 -3.62 -22.87
N ARG A 82 -13.37 -2.80 -22.33
CA ARG A 82 -11.95 -2.94 -22.70
C ARG A 82 -11.54 -4.38 -22.46
N SER A 83 -10.89 -5.01 -23.41
CA SER A 83 -10.36 -6.36 -23.28
C SER A 83 -9.39 -6.38 -22.09
N MET A 84 -9.38 -7.48 -21.30
CA MET A 84 -8.46 -7.66 -20.18
C MET A 84 -7.00 -7.49 -20.63
N ASP A 85 -6.67 -7.94 -21.83
CA ASP A 85 -5.34 -7.74 -22.44
C ASP A 85 -5.02 -6.27 -22.70
N SER A 86 -6.02 -5.45 -23.06
CA SER A 86 -5.88 -4.01 -23.20
C SER A 86 -5.62 -3.32 -21.84
N LEU A 87 -6.27 -3.78 -20.78
CA LEU A 87 -6.04 -3.26 -19.41
C LEU A 87 -4.67 -3.67 -18.86
N ILE A 88 -4.21 -4.88 -19.17
CA ILE A 88 -2.88 -5.37 -18.77
C ILE A 88 -1.77 -4.63 -19.53
N GLY A 89 -2.01 -4.24 -20.79
CA GLY A 89 -1.06 -3.45 -21.60
C GLY A 89 -0.87 -2.00 -21.12
N GLU A 90 -1.77 -1.48 -20.28
CA GLU A 90 -1.71 -0.13 -19.70
C GLU A 90 -1.05 -0.10 -18.30
N VAL A 91 -0.36 -1.18 -17.88
CA VAL A 91 0.41 -1.15 -16.62
C VAL A 91 1.51 -0.10 -16.75
N GLY A 92 1.34 1.02 -16.05
CA GLY A 92 2.27 2.15 -16.06
C GLY A 92 3.66 1.77 -15.53
N ALA A 93 4.60 2.72 -15.57
CA ALA A 93 5.96 2.53 -15.07
C ALA A 93 5.96 1.97 -13.65
N SER A 94 6.86 1.04 -13.35
CA SER A 94 6.98 0.41 -12.03
C SER A 94 7.48 1.41 -10.97
N PHE A 95 7.26 1.10 -9.69
CA PHE A 95 7.84 1.86 -8.58
C PHE A 95 9.32 2.16 -8.79
N ARG A 96 10.08 1.16 -9.22
CA ARG A 96 11.52 1.30 -9.44
C ARG A 96 11.85 2.30 -10.53
N GLU A 97 11.19 2.22 -11.67
CA GLU A 97 11.42 3.14 -12.79
C GLU A 97 11.16 4.57 -12.37
N VAL A 98 9.99 4.85 -11.79
CA VAL A 98 9.63 6.20 -11.32
C VAL A 98 10.59 6.71 -10.24
N LEU A 99 11.00 5.86 -9.29
CA LEU A 99 11.99 6.24 -8.29
C LEU A 99 13.31 6.68 -8.93
N PHE A 100 13.82 5.91 -9.91
CA PHE A 100 15.10 6.25 -10.56
C PHE A 100 15.00 7.45 -11.49
N ASP A 101 13.83 7.70 -12.09
CA ASP A 101 13.55 8.92 -12.85
C ASP A 101 13.62 10.16 -11.92
N HIS A 102 13.00 10.10 -10.74
CA HIS A 102 13.12 11.16 -9.74
C HIS A 102 14.55 11.36 -9.24
N ILE A 103 15.31 10.28 -9.03
CA ILE A 103 16.72 10.37 -8.65
C ILE A 103 17.52 11.09 -9.73
N GLN A 104 17.33 10.72 -10.99
CA GLN A 104 17.99 11.34 -12.13
C GLN A 104 17.60 12.82 -12.27
N ALA A 105 16.32 13.12 -12.16
CA ALA A 105 15.80 14.50 -12.23
C ALA A 105 16.35 15.39 -11.11
N SER A 106 16.55 14.83 -9.91
CA SER A 106 17.10 15.56 -8.76
C SER A 106 18.60 15.87 -8.89
N GLY A 107 19.31 15.22 -9.80
CA GLY A 107 20.76 15.32 -9.94
C GLY A 107 21.57 14.70 -8.77
N MET A 108 20.90 14.02 -7.83
CA MET A 108 21.55 13.37 -6.70
C MET A 108 22.14 12.01 -7.10
N THR A 109 23.26 11.67 -6.46
CA THR A 109 23.81 10.31 -6.58
C THR A 109 22.99 9.32 -5.73
N ASN A 110 22.98 8.06 -6.14
CA ASN A 110 22.37 6.98 -5.37
C ASN A 110 22.85 6.96 -3.91
N THR A 111 24.13 7.30 -3.69
CA THR A 111 24.74 7.34 -2.35
C THR A 111 24.15 8.46 -1.49
N GLU A 112 23.90 9.62 -2.05
CA GLU A 112 23.27 10.73 -1.34
C GLU A 112 21.81 10.40 -1.00
N VAL A 113 21.09 9.78 -1.93
CA VAL A 113 19.69 9.42 -1.71
C VAL A 113 19.52 8.45 -0.55
N TYR A 114 20.23 7.31 -0.55
CA TYR A 114 20.03 6.34 0.55
C TYR A 114 20.55 6.87 1.89
N LYS A 115 21.58 7.72 1.90
CA LYS A 115 22.05 8.35 3.13
C LYS A 115 21.03 9.36 3.68
N ARG A 116 20.45 10.21 2.82
CA ARG A 116 19.41 11.16 3.22
C ARG A 116 18.13 10.47 3.69
N ALA A 117 17.78 9.38 3.02
CA ALA A 117 16.64 8.56 3.40
C ALA A 117 16.87 7.70 4.65
N ASN A 118 18.10 7.74 5.21
CA ASN A 118 18.50 6.88 6.34
C ASN A 118 18.27 5.39 6.09
N ILE A 119 18.51 4.93 4.85
CA ILE A 119 18.29 3.56 4.42
C ILE A 119 19.63 2.84 4.28
N ASP A 120 19.66 1.57 4.69
CA ASP A 120 20.86 0.73 4.51
C ASP A 120 21.18 0.58 3.01
N ARG A 121 22.50 0.63 2.69
CA ARG A 121 23.01 0.45 1.33
C ARG A 121 22.54 -0.88 0.71
N LYS A 122 22.46 -1.95 1.50
CA LYS A 122 22.01 -3.27 1.01
C LYS A 122 20.54 -3.23 0.61
N LEU A 123 19.71 -2.57 1.42
CA LEU A 123 18.29 -2.37 1.11
C LEU A 123 18.12 -1.57 -0.18
N PHE A 124 18.82 -0.43 -0.32
CA PHE A 124 18.78 0.37 -1.54
C PHE A 124 19.30 -0.40 -2.77
N SER A 125 20.38 -1.18 -2.61
CA SER A 125 20.87 -2.05 -3.69
C SER A 125 19.80 -3.09 -4.10
N LYS A 126 19.07 -3.67 -3.15
CA LYS A 126 17.99 -4.62 -3.42
C LYS A 126 16.83 -3.98 -4.20
N ILE A 127 16.45 -2.74 -3.84
CA ILE A 127 15.46 -1.97 -4.60
C ILE A 127 15.94 -1.77 -6.05
N ARG A 128 17.23 -1.47 -6.25
CA ARG A 128 17.80 -1.21 -7.56
C ARG A 128 17.88 -2.46 -8.45
N THR A 129 18.28 -3.60 -7.88
CA THR A 129 18.65 -4.79 -8.66
C THR A 129 17.55 -5.82 -8.78
N ASN A 130 16.58 -5.84 -7.88
CA ASN A 130 15.48 -6.80 -7.90
C ASN A 130 14.15 -6.12 -8.26
N PRO A 131 13.66 -6.28 -9.50
CA PRO A 131 12.39 -5.69 -9.93
C PRO A 131 11.17 -6.17 -9.14
N ALA A 132 11.23 -7.39 -8.60
CA ALA A 132 10.14 -7.98 -7.80
C ALA A 132 10.22 -7.58 -6.31
N TYR A 133 11.20 -6.75 -5.92
CA TYR A 133 11.31 -6.32 -4.54
C TYR A 133 10.33 -5.20 -4.24
N HIS A 134 9.46 -5.43 -3.26
CA HIS A 134 8.49 -4.48 -2.75
C HIS A 134 9.02 -3.84 -1.44
N PRO A 135 9.40 -2.56 -1.43
CA PRO A 135 9.85 -1.89 -0.21
C PRO A 135 8.69 -1.58 0.72
N GLY A 136 8.94 -1.51 2.02
CA GLY A 136 7.93 -1.09 2.99
C GLY A 136 7.56 0.39 2.84
N LYS A 137 6.34 0.76 3.27
CA LYS A 137 5.80 2.14 3.17
C LYS A 137 6.73 3.18 3.80
N SER A 138 7.30 2.90 4.98
CA SER A 138 8.25 3.81 5.65
C SER A 138 9.48 4.09 4.79
N THR A 139 9.99 3.07 4.08
CA THR A 139 11.11 3.20 3.15
C THR A 139 10.74 4.07 1.94
N VAL A 140 9.55 3.87 1.36
CA VAL A 140 9.06 4.68 0.23
C VAL A 140 8.91 6.15 0.63
N LEU A 141 8.32 6.42 1.81
CA LEU A 141 8.19 7.77 2.35
C LEU A 141 9.55 8.41 2.65
N ALA A 142 10.49 7.65 3.22
CA ALA A 142 11.85 8.14 3.47
C ALA A 142 12.56 8.54 2.17
N LEU A 143 12.38 7.79 1.08
CA LEU A 143 12.90 8.11 -0.25
C LEU A 143 12.25 9.36 -0.83
N ALA A 144 10.91 9.50 -0.71
CA ALA A 144 10.18 10.68 -1.16
C ALA A 144 10.66 11.96 -0.45
N VAL A 145 10.85 11.90 0.88
CA VAL A 145 11.40 13.01 1.68
C VAL A 145 12.84 13.32 1.28
N ALA A 146 13.69 12.30 1.10
CA ALA A 146 15.09 12.50 0.71
C ALA A 146 15.25 13.18 -0.66
N LEU A 147 14.33 12.86 -1.59
CA LEU A 147 14.24 13.44 -2.94
C LEU A 147 13.51 14.77 -2.96
N LYS A 148 12.93 15.19 -1.84
CA LYS A 148 12.10 16.41 -1.71
C LYS A 148 10.93 16.44 -2.69
N LEU A 149 10.28 15.31 -2.87
CA LEU A 149 9.10 15.21 -3.72
C LEU A 149 7.93 16.01 -3.11
N ASP A 150 7.14 16.63 -3.97
CA ASP A 150 5.90 17.24 -3.55
C ASP A 150 4.84 16.18 -3.20
N LEU A 151 3.65 16.62 -2.80
CA LEU A 151 2.59 15.71 -2.38
C LEU A 151 2.07 14.84 -3.53
N ALA A 152 2.01 15.38 -4.76
CA ALA A 152 1.52 14.67 -5.94
C ALA A 152 2.50 13.57 -6.36
N ASP A 153 3.78 13.90 -6.47
CA ASP A 153 4.84 12.95 -6.79
C ASP A 153 5.00 11.89 -5.69
N THR A 154 4.86 12.28 -4.42
CA THR A 154 4.87 11.35 -3.29
C THR A 154 3.69 10.37 -3.37
N ALA A 155 2.49 10.86 -3.71
CA ALA A 155 1.32 10.01 -3.86
C ALA A 155 1.45 9.04 -5.05
N ASP A 156 1.99 9.49 -6.19
CA ASP A 156 2.25 8.61 -7.35
C ASP A 156 3.29 7.53 -6.99
N LEU A 157 4.38 7.92 -6.35
CA LEU A 157 5.43 6.98 -5.93
C LEU A 157 4.90 5.92 -4.94
N LEU A 158 4.05 6.34 -3.98
CA LEU A 158 3.38 5.43 -3.05
C LEU A 158 2.41 4.48 -3.77
N ALA A 159 1.59 5.02 -4.69
CA ALA A 159 0.61 4.21 -5.43
C ALA A 159 1.28 3.09 -6.24
N ARG A 160 2.45 3.36 -6.83
CA ARG A 160 3.24 2.34 -7.55
C ARG A 160 3.87 1.30 -6.63
N ALA A 161 4.02 1.62 -5.36
CA ALA A 161 4.40 0.68 -4.31
C ALA A 161 3.17 0.11 -3.57
N GLU A 162 1.96 0.23 -4.12
CA GLU A 162 0.70 -0.26 -3.57
C GLU A 162 0.35 0.34 -2.19
N TYR A 163 0.82 1.56 -1.92
CA TYR A 163 0.52 2.32 -0.70
C TYR A 163 -0.21 3.62 -1.03
N ALA A 164 -0.77 4.24 0.00
CA ALA A 164 -1.34 5.57 -0.06
C ALA A 164 -1.15 6.31 1.27
N LEU A 165 -1.19 7.64 1.24
CA LEU A 165 -1.34 8.45 2.45
C LEU A 165 -2.80 8.41 2.89
N SER A 166 -3.05 7.86 4.07
CA SER A 166 -4.40 7.71 4.61
C SER A 166 -4.75 8.85 5.57
N PRO A 167 -5.88 9.53 5.38
CA PRO A 167 -6.35 10.53 6.33
C PRO A 167 -6.82 9.93 7.66
N GLY A 168 -6.94 8.61 7.76
CA GLY A 168 -7.22 7.89 9.01
C GLY A 168 -5.95 7.48 9.77
N SER A 169 -4.76 7.79 9.28
CA SER A 169 -3.48 7.45 9.90
C SER A 169 -2.77 8.71 10.39
N VAL A 170 -2.52 8.79 11.69
CA VAL A 170 -1.78 9.92 12.29
C VAL A 170 -0.38 10.04 11.69
N GLY A 171 0.33 8.93 11.50
CA GLY A 171 1.66 8.93 10.89
C GLY A 171 1.66 9.49 9.46
N ASP A 172 0.66 9.13 8.66
CA ASP A 172 0.51 9.64 7.29
C ASP A 172 0.18 11.14 7.27
N LEU A 173 -0.66 11.60 8.20
CA LEU A 173 -0.97 13.02 8.33
C LEU A 173 0.25 13.85 8.74
N ILE A 174 1.09 13.31 9.63
CA ILE A 174 2.36 13.96 10.01
C ILE A 174 3.24 14.12 8.78
N VAL A 175 3.51 13.05 8.04
CA VAL A 175 4.37 13.11 6.85
C VAL A 175 3.78 14.07 5.80
N ARG A 176 2.48 13.99 5.57
CA ARG A 176 1.76 14.90 4.66
C ARG A 176 1.95 16.36 5.06
N TYR A 177 1.77 16.69 6.34
CA TYR A 177 1.97 18.05 6.86
C TYR A 177 3.36 18.59 6.53
N PHE A 178 4.41 17.81 6.77
CA PHE A 178 5.77 18.25 6.51
C PHE A 178 6.06 18.46 5.03
N ILE A 179 5.54 17.58 4.15
CA ILE A 179 5.66 17.72 2.70
C ILE A 179 4.94 18.99 2.22
N GLU A 180 3.69 19.23 2.66
CA GLU A 180 2.90 20.42 2.30
C GLU A 180 3.56 21.72 2.73
N HIS A 181 4.34 21.70 3.82
CA HIS A 181 5.08 22.87 4.32
C HIS A 181 6.53 22.96 3.79
N GLY A 182 6.93 22.06 2.88
CA GLY A 182 8.28 22.05 2.29
C GLY A 182 9.39 21.69 3.28
N ILE A 183 9.06 21.00 4.37
CA ILE A 183 10.02 20.59 5.41
C ILE A 183 10.47 19.14 5.13
N TYR A 184 11.65 18.98 4.55
CA TYR A 184 12.19 17.69 4.12
C TYR A 184 13.36 17.22 4.99
N ASP A 185 13.37 17.59 6.27
CA ASP A 185 14.34 17.09 7.23
C ASP A 185 13.81 15.81 7.89
N LEU A 186 14.41 14.66 7.54
CA LEU A 186 13.97 13.34 8.01
C LEU A 186 14.05 13.22 9.55
N GLN A 187 15.04 13.88 10.19
CA GLN A 187 15.17 13.84 11.64
C GLN A 187 14.03 14.60 12.31
N VAL A 188 13.65 15.74 11.74
CA VAL A 188 12.52 16.56 12.21
C VAL A 188 11.22 15.76 12.10
N ILE A 189 10.99 15.11 10.95
CA ILE A 189 9.82 14.28 10.72
C ILE A 189 9.79 13.10 11.69
N ASN A 190 10.91 12.41 11.87
CA ASN A 190 11.01 11.28 12.79
C ASN A 190 10.81 11.69 14.26
N THR A 191 11.27 12.88 14.65
CA THR A 191 10.98 13.42 15.99
C THR A 191 9.48 13.62 16.18
N ALA A 192 8.79 14.19 15.18
CA ALA A 192 7.34 14.37 15.24
C ALA A 192 6.59 13.02 15.25
N LEU A 193 7.01 12.04 14.43
CA LEU A 193 6.43 10.70 14.44
C LEU A 193 6.57 10.03 15.81
N ASN A 194 7.74 10.12 16.42
CA ASN A 194 7.99 9.56 17.75
C ASN A 194 7.15 10.20 18.85
N GLU A 195 6.90 11.52 18.80
CA GLU A 195 6.02 12.23 19.74
C GLU A 195 4.57 11.73 19.72
N TYR A 196 4.15 11.14 18.60
CA TYR A 196 2.82 10.57 18.40
C TYR A 196 2.82 9.04 18.42
N ASP A 197 3.87 8.39 18.93
CA ASP A 197 4.03 6.94 18.96
C ASP A 197 3.84 6.27 17.57
N GLN A 198 4.28 6.96 16.53
CA GLN A 198 4.20 6.43 15.15
C GLN A 198 5.52 5.83 14.69
N PRO A 199 5.50 4.82 13.79
CA PRO A 199 6.71 4.26 13.22
C PRO A 199 7.54 5.33 12.50
N ILE A 200 8.85 5.37 12.78
CA ILE A 200 9.78 6.28 12.11
C ILE A 200 10.07 5.87 10.67
N LEU A 201 10.53 6.83 9.87
CA LEU A 201 10.93 6.64 8.48
C LEU A 201 12.41 6.24 8.37
N GLY A 202 12.75 5.37 7.39
CA GLY A 202 14.12 4.96 7.08
C GLY A 202 14.52 3.61 7.62
#